data_d20cc98daf6a0add57fba8f061279418
#
_entry.id   d20cc98daf6a0add57fba8f061279418
#
_cell.length_a   1.000
_cell.length_b   1.000
_cell.length_c   1.000
_cell.angle_alpha   90.00
_cell.angle_beta   90.00
_cell.angle_gamma   90.00
#
_symmetry.space_group_name_H-M   'P 1'
#
loop_
_entity.id
_entity.type
_entity.pdbx_description
1 polymer ?
#
loop_
_entity_poly.entity_id
_entity_poly.type
_entity_poly.pdbx_seq_one_letter_code
_entity_poly.pdbx_strand_id
1 'polypeptide(L)'
;INTICGLIMEGPEYISICRGYDGREITRVDNIPRGGSGSKASRAKYWSEYWGDDYGNRMDRFFIGGAYLDGIPDEATGVRTSNPSLIISRGIYHNWQVWALDLKGNKLETRWKFDTAEHSSKWLSMCSHSFRVADLDDDGKDEILYGSAAIDDDGSELWCTGNGHGDCSC
;
A
#
# COMPACT_ATOMS: atom_id res chain seq x y z
N ILE A 1 -4.55 10.97 22.65
CA ILE A 1 -3.83 9.78 22.17
C ILE A 1 -4.31 8.62 23.04
N ASN A 2 -4.94 7.64 22.43
CA ASN A 2 -5.41 6.47 23.15
C ASN A 2 -4.42 5.32 22.92
N THR A 3 -3.72 4.92 23.97
CA THR A 3 -2.73 3.84 23.90
C THR A 3 -3.30 2.57 24.52
N ILE A 4 -3.25 1.46 23.79
CA ILE A 4 -3.49 0.13 24.31
C ILE A 4 -2.14 -0.59 24.26
N CYS A 5 -1.67 -1.08 25.40
CA CYS A 5 -0.38 -1.79 25.50
C CYS A 5 0.81 -1.02 24.87
N GLY A 6 0.83 0.32 24.98
CA GLY A 6 1.88 1.15 24.39
C GLY A 6 1.71 1.50 22.91
N LEU A 7 0.61 1.06 22.28
CA LEU A 7 0.31 1.33 20.87
C LEU A 7 -0.55 2.60 20.72
N ILE A 8 -0.29 3.36 19.66
CA ILE A 8 -1.11 4.54 19.32
C ILE A 8 -2.21 4.08 18.36
N MET A 9 -3.43 3.95 18.88
CA MET A 9 -4.58 3.45 18.11
C MET A 9 -5.42 4.56 17.47
N GLU A 10 -5.17 5.82 17.81
CA GLU A 10 -5.93 6.97 17.31
C GLU A 10 -5.00 8.14 17.04
N GLY A 11 -5.38 8.96 16.08
CA GLY A 11 -4.64 10.15 15.68
C GLY A 11 -4.55 10.26 14.16
N PRO A 12 -4.14 11.43 13.66
CA PRO A 12 -3.92 11.63 12.23
C PRO A 12 -2.68 10.88 11.77
N GLU A 13 -2.76 10.32 10.58
CA GLU A 13 -1.66 9.64 9.89
C GLU A 13 -1.52 10.24 8.50
N TYR A 14 -0.30 10.60 8.14
CA TYR A 14 -0.02 11.30 6.89
C TYR A 14 1.08 10.61 6.08
N ILE A 15 1.00 10.80 4.77
CA ILE A 15 2.08 10.56 3.82
C ILE A 15 2.57 11.94 3.38
N SER A 16 3.86 12.22 3.58
CA SER A 16 4.49 13.48 3.18
C SER A 16 5.58 13.23 2.15
N ILE A 17 5.61 14.04 1.12
CA ILE A 17 6.72 14.13 0.18
C ILE A 17 7.63 15.27 0.60
N CYS A 18 8.90 14.97 0.81
CA CYS A 18 9.91 15.92 1.22
C CYS A 18 11.02 16.03 0.17
N ARG A 19 11.61 17.21 0.05
CA ARG A 19 12.78 17.42 -0.82
C ARG A 19 14.00 16.71 -0.23
N GLY A 20 14.70 15.93 -1.07
CA GLY A 20 15.82 15.10 -0.61
C GLY A 20 17.03 15.88 -0.09
N TYR A 21 17.26 17.12 -0.56
CA TYR A 21 18.44 17.88 -0.16
C TYR A 21 18.31 18.68 1.14
N ASP A 22 17.09 19.03 1.59
CA ASP A 22 16.87 19.85 2.79
C ASP A 22 15.74 19.33 3.70
N GLY A 23 15.05 18.26 3.29
CA GLY A 23 13.96 17.63 4.06
C GLY A 23 12.67 18.45 4.13
N ARG A 24 12.58 19.60 3.43
CA ARG A 24 11.38 20.44 3.46
C ARG A 24 10.20 19.72 2.81
N GLU A 25 9.06 19.68 3.48
CA GLU A 25 7.83 19.12 2.97
C GLU A 25 7.35 19.88 1.72
N ILE A 26 7.04 19.15 0.66
CA ILE A 26 6.46 19.64 -0.58
C ILE A 26 4.95 19.56 -0.50
N THR A 27 4.44 18.40 -0.09
CA THR A 27 3.00 18.10 -0.01
C THR A 27 2.74 16.99 0.99
N ARG A 28 1.47 16.89 1.41
CA ARG A 28 0.99 15.90 2.37
C ARG A 28 -0.42 15.47 2.01
N VAL A 29 -0.70 14.19 2.19
CA VAL A 29 -2.05 13.61 2.13
C VAL A 29 -2.29 12.70 3.34
N ASP A 30 -3.55 12.40 3.62
CA ASP A 30 -3.89 11.39 4.62
C ASP A 30 -3.41 10.01 4.15
N ASN A 31 -2.94 9.19 5.10
CA ASN A 31 -2.60 7.79 4.86
C ASN A 31 -3.87 6.96 4.61
N ILE A 32 -3.71 5.73 4.15
CA ILE A 32 -4.78 4.74 4.04
C ILE A 32 -5.53 4.68 5.38
N PRO A 33 -6.83 4.99 5.42
CA PRO A 33 -7.54 5.12 6.68
C PRO A 33 -7.72 3.78 7.40
N ARG A 34 -7.67 3.80 8.72
CA ARG A 34 -8.04 2.62 9.54
C ARG A 34 -9.49 2.20 9.34
N GLY A 35 -10.33 3.14 8.92
CA GLY A 35 -11.77 2.92 8.82
C GLY A 35 -12.46 2.84 10.19
N GLY A 36 -13.76 2.52 10.13
CA GLY A 36 -14.61 2.48 11.32
C GLY A 36 -15.08 3.86 11.78
N SER A 37 -16.21 3.92 12.43
CA SER A 37 -16.81 5.16 12.93
C SER A 37 -17.54 4.94 14.26
N GLY A 38 -17.96 6.03 14.92
CA GLY A 38 -18.74 5.98 16.14
C GLY A 38 -17.90 5.78 17.40
N SER A 39 -18.42 5.00 18.35
CA SER A 39 -17.78 4.76 19.65
C SER A 39 -16.46 3.97 19.51
N LYS A 40 -15.64 3.98 20.56
CA LYS A 40 -14.42 3.16 20.63
C LYS A 40 -14.73 1.67 20.38
N ALA A 41 -15.79 1.15 20.99
CA ALA A 41 -16.22 -0.24 20.82
C ALA A 41 -16.65 -0.54 19.38
N SER A 42 -17.36 0.39 18.72
CA SER A 42 -17.76 0.24 17.32
C SER A 42 -16.56 0.20 16.38
N ARG A 43 -15.57 1.07 16.61
CA ARG A 43 -14.33 1.07 15.83
C ARG A 43 -13.51 -0.19 16.06
N ALA A 44 -13.33 -0.63 17.31
CA ALA A 44 -12.63 -1.86 17.65
C ALA A 44 -13.28 -3.08 16.99
N LYS A 45 -14.61 -3.16 16.99
CA LYS A 45 -15.34 -4.21 16.28
C LYS A 45 -15.04 -4.18 14.77
N TYR A 46 -15.15 -3.00 14.13
CA TYR A 46 -14.84 -2.85 12.71
C TYR A 46 -13.39 -3.27 12.40
N TRP A 47 -12.41 -2.83 13.21
CA TRP A 47 -11.01 -3.19 13.00
C TRP A 47 -10.74 -4.68 13.14
N SER A 48 -11.36 -5.34 14.15
CA SER A 48 -11.27 -6.79 14.30
C SER A 48 -11.85 -7.54 13.11
N GLU A 49 -12.98 -7.09 12.59
CA GLU A 49 -13.66 -7.72 11.44
C GLU A 49 -12.93 -7.46 10.12
N TYR A 50 -12.47 -6.22 9.89
CA TYR A 50 -11.86 -5.82 8.63
C TYR A 50 -10.35 -6.15 8.59
N TRP A 51 -9.57 -5.73 9.59
CA TRP A 51 -8.11 -5.92 9.61
C TRP A 51 -7.68 -7.21 10.30
N GLY A 52 -8.58 -7.87 11.03
CA GLY A 52 -8.32 -9.09 11.79
C GLY A 52 -7.75 -8.87 13.19
N ASP A 53 -7.62 -7.61 13.64
CA ASP A 53 -7.34 -7.24 15.03
C ASP A 53 -7.80 -5.81 15.35
N ASP A 54 -7.90 -5.49 16.65
CA ASP A 54 -8.27 -4.17 17.16
C ASP A 54 -7.17 -3.50 17.99
N TYR A 55 -5.96 -4.08 17.99
CA TYR A 55 -4.80 -3.59 18.74
C TYR A 55 -3.61 -3.17 17.86
N GLY A 56 -3.80 -3.12 16.54
CA GLY A 56 -2.88 -2.51 15.59
C GLY A 56 -1.76 -3.40 15.06
N ASN A 57 -1.65 -4.67 15.46
CA ASN A 57 -0.59 -5.55 14.96
C ASN A 57 -0.73 -5.81 13.44
N ARG A 58 -1.96 -6.03 12.98
CA ARG A 58 -2.27 -6.25 11.55
C ARG A 58 -2.56 -4.93 10.84
N MET A 59 -3.42 -4.11 11.43
CA MET A 59 -3.89 -2.86 10.86
C MET A 59 -2.79 -1.82 10.64
N ASP A 60 -1.81 -1.71 11.55
CA ASP A 60 -0.76 -0.69 11.51
C ASP A 60 0.57 -1.23 10.96
N ARG A 61 0.49 -2.07 9.92
CA ARG A 61 1.61 -2.48 9.08
C ARG A 61 1.60 -1.66 7.81
N PHE A 62 2.69 -0.93 7.59
CA PHE A 62 2.85 -0.01 6.48
C PHE A 62 4.10 -0.35 5.70
N PHE A 63 3.97 -0.33 4.38
CA PHE A 63 5.12 -0.40 3.48
C PHE A 63 5.00 0.73 2.46
N ILE A 64 6.15 1.19 1.97
CA ILE A 64 6.26 2.29 1.02
C ILE A 64 7.33 1.97 0.00
N GLY A 65 7.10 2.33 -1.25
CA GLY A 65 8.04 2.14 -2.35
C GLY A 65 7.68 3.01 -3.53
N GLY A 66 8.41 2.82 -4.63
CA GLY A 66 8.13 3.48 -5.91
C GLY A 66 8.02 2.44 -7.01
N ALA A 67 7.16 2.69 -7.99
CA ALA A 67 6.95 1.86 -9.17
C ALA A 67 6.76 2.71 -10.42
N TYR A 68 7.27 2.27 -11.56
CA TYR A 68 7.10 2.93 -12.85
C TYR A 68 5.87 2.39 -13.58
N LEU A 69 4.69 2.83 -13.15
CA LEU A 69 3.39 2.37 -13.66
C LEU A 69 3.03 2.93 -15.05
N ASP A 70 3.81 3.85 -15.60
CA ASP A 70 3.65 4.40 -16.97
C ASP A 70 4.83 4.02 -17.89
N GLY A 71 5.71 3.14 -17.44
CA GLY A 71 6.84 2.64 -18.19
C GLY A 71 8.17 2.73 -17.45
N ILE A 72 8.90 1.64 -17.49
CA ILE A 72 10.24 1.51 -16.89
C ILE A 72 11.25 2.36 -17.70
N PRO A 73 12.22 3.04 -17.06
CA PRO A 73 13.28 3.73 -17.76
C PRO A 73 14.10 2.77 -18.63
N ASP A 74 14.37 3.17 -19.87
CA ASP A 74 15.25 2.42 -20.76
C ASP A 74 16.66 2.30 -20.16
N GLU A 75 17.09 1.08 -19.83
CA GLU A 75 18.39 0.81 -19.22
C GLU A 75 19.58 1.21 -20.12
N ALA A 76 19.44 1.07 -21.44
CA ALA A 76 20.51 1.33 -22.39
C ALA A 76 20.77 2.84 -22.58
N THR A 77 19.73 3.64 -22.56
CA THR A 77 19.80 5.09 -22.79
C THR A 77 19.70 5.92 -21.52
N GLY A 78 19.19 5.34 -20.42
CA GLY A 78 18.86 6.03 -19.18
C GLY A 78 17.71 7.05 -19.33
N VAL A 79 17.01 7.03 -20.45
CA VAL A 79 15.91 7.96 -20.73
C VAL A 79 14.70 7.52 -19.89
N ARG A 80 14.29 8.39 -18.98
CA ARG A 80 13.05 8.21 -18.21
C ARG A 80 11.88 8.71 -19.04
N THR A 81 10.97 7.82 -19.37
CA THR A 81 9.72 8.15 -20.05
C THR A 81 8.61 8.56 -19.11
N SER A 82 8.74 8.17 -17.82
CA SER A 82 7.76 8.47 -16.78
C SER A 82 8.41 8.82 -15.44
N ASN A 83 7.62 9.38 -14.52
CA ASN A 83 7.99 9.51 -13.12
C ASN A 83 7.46 8.31 -12.35
N PRO A 84 8.16 7.83 -11.31
CA PRO A 84 7.63 6.76 -10.49
C PRO A 84 6.39 7.22 -9.71
N SER A 85 5.40 6.36 -9.60
CA SER A 85 4.30 6.48 -8.65
C SER A 85 4.76 6.06 -7.26
N LEU A 86 4.22 6.71 -6.22
CA LEU A 86 4.42 6.30 -4.84
C LEU A 86 3.44 5.17 -4.54
N ILE A 87 3.96 4.03 -4.10
CA ILE A 87 3.17 2.88 -3.66
C ILE A 87 3.17 2.84 -2.14
N ILE A 88 1.99 2.82 -1.55
CA ILE A 88 1.81 2.67 -0.11
C ILE A 88 0.90 1.49 0.18
N SER A 89 1.16 0.81 1.28
CA SER A 89 0.27 -0.27 1.74
C SER A 89 -0.08 -0.15 3.20
N ARG A 90 -1.22 -0.74 3.58
CA ARG A 90 -1.68 -0.91 4.95
C ARG A 90 -2.30 -2.29 5.13
N GLY A 91 -2.04 -2.92 6.28
CA GLY A 91 -2.59 -4.21 6.66
C GLY A 91 -1.69 -5.39 6.36
N ILE A 92 -1.87 -6.48 7.12
CA ILE A 92 -1.15 -7.74 6.98
C ILE A 92 -1.96 -8.90 7.58
N TYR A 93 -1.74 -10.13 7.14
CA TYR A 93 -2.34 -11.39 7.65
C TYR A 93 -3.86 -11.54 7.51
N HIS A 94 -4.58 -10.52 7.09
CA HIS A 94 -6.02 -10.51 6.85
C HIS A 94 -6.31 -9.63 5.64
N ASN A 95 -7.18 -8.62 5.74
CA ASN A 95 -7.30 -7.62 4.69
C ASN A 95 -6.04 -6.74 4.64
N TRP A 96 -5.71 -6.31 3.46
CA TRP A 96 -4.66 -5.37 3.16
C TRP A 96 -5.05 -4.49 1.98
N GLN A 97 -4.49 -3.30 1.95
CA GLN A 97 -4.71 -2.33 0.89
C GLN A 97 -3.39 -1.88 0.30
N VAL A 98 -3.39 -1.58 -0.99
CA VAL A 98 -2.30 -0.92 -1.70
C VAL A 98 -2.88 0.24 -2.48
N TRP A 99 -2.29 1.42 -2.33
CA TRP A 99 -2.65 2.59 -3.12
C TRP A 99 -1.44 3.08 -3.90
N ALA A 100 -1.67 3.48 -5.15
CA ALA A 100 -0.71 4.21 -5.96
C ALA A 100 -1.08 5.70 -5.99
N LEU A 101 -0.05 6.55 -5.82
CA LEU A 101 -0.20 8.00 -5.80
C LEU A 101 0.83 8.64 -6.73
N ASP A 102 0.41 9.62 -7.53
CA ASP A 102 1.26 10.38 -8.43
C ASP A 102 1.57 11.76 -7.88
N LEU A 103 2.83 12.18 -7.95
CA LEU A 103 3.19 13.56 -7.66
C LEU A 103 3.02 14.42 -8.91
N LYS A 104 1.95 15.20 -8.97
CA LYS A 104 1.65 16.15 -10.05
C LYS A 104 1.95 17.58 -9.63
N GLY A 105 3.11 18.09 -10.07
CA GLY A 105 3.65 19.34 -9.54
C GLY A 105 3.94 19.23 -8.04
N ASN A 106 3.21 19.98 -7.22
CA ASN A 106 3.33 19.93 -5.75
C ASN A 106 2.10 19.26 -5.09
N LYS A 107 1.34 18.45 -5.82
CA LYS A 107 0.19 17.71 -5.27
C LYS A 107 0.40 16.23 -5.42
N LEU A 108 0.10 15.49 -4.36
CA LEU A 108 0.07 14.04 -4.37
C LEU A 108 -1.40 13.62 -4.59
N GLU A 109 -1.65 12.94 -5.71
CA GLU A 109 -2.99 12.52 -6.13
C GLU A 109 -3.06 11.00 -6.19
N THR A 110 -4.15 10.41 -5.72
CA THR A 110 -4.37 8.97 -5.83
C THR A 110 -4.61 8.59 -7.29
N ARG A 111 -3.81 7.65 -7.80
CA ARG A 111 -3.95 7.06 -9.13
C ARG A 111 -4.99 5.93 -9.09
N TRP A 112 -4.77 4.94 -8.24
CA TRP A 112 -5.68 3.83 -8.00
C TRP A 112 -5.57 3.32 -6.55
N LYS A 113 -6.54 2.50 -6.15
CA LYS A 113 -6.62 1.84 -4.85
C LYS A 113 -6.98 0.38 -5.07
N PHE A 114 -6.26 -0.49 -4.41
CA PHE A 114 -6.57 -1.91 -4.31
C PHE A 114 -6.91 -2.24 -2.86
N ASP A 115 -8.09 -2.84 -2.64
CA ASP A 115 -8.58 -3.24 -1.32
C ASP A 115 -9.06 -4.68 -1.39
N THR A 116 -8.41 -5.59 -0.65
CA THR A 116 -8.75 -7.02 -0.68
C THR A 116 -10.17 -7.33 -0.23
N ALA A 117 -10.82 -6.43 0.51
CA ALA A 117 -12.22 -6.59 0.89
C ALA A 117 -13.19 -6.45 -0.30
N GLU A 118 -12.75 -5.83 -1.40
CA GLU A 118 -13.52 -5.68 -2.64
C GLU A 118 -13.32 -6.85 -3.60
N HIS A 119 -12.43 -7.80 -3.27
CA HIS A 119 -12.05 -8.93 -4.08
C HIS A 119 -12.50 -10.27 -3.46
N SER A 120 -12.21 -11.37 -4.13
CA SER A 120 -12.53 -12.70 -3.61
C SER A 120 -11.74 -13.00 -2.32
N SER A 121 -12.26 -13.84 -1.45
CA SER A 121 -11.59 -14.24 -0.20
C SER A 121 -10.22 -14.91 -0.44
N LYS A 122 -9.91 -15.30 -1.66
CA LYS A 122 -8.60 -15.81 -2.08
C LYS A 122 -7.48 -14.79 -1.87
N TRP A 123 -7.79 -13.50 -1.92
CA TRP A 123 -6.84 -12.40 -1.72
C TRP A 123 -6.48 -12.15 -0.25
N LEU A 124 -7.28 -12.66 0.69
CA LEU A 124 -6.99 -12.50 2.11
C LEU A 124 -5.66 -13.13 2.47
N SER A 125 -4.87 -12.42 3.25
CA SER A 125 -3.59 -12.91 3.79
C SER A 125 -2.52 -13.25 2.75
N MET A 126 -2.61 -12.76 1.51
CA MET A 126 -1.61 -13.04 0.48
C MET A 126 -0.37 -12.17 0.57
N CYS A 127 -0.43 -11.04 1.27
CA CYS A 127 0.67 -10.10 1.44
C CYS A 127 1.86 -10.70 2.22
N SER A 128 3.02 -10.05 2.12
CA SER A 128 4.23 -10.37 2.87
C SER A 128 4.71 -9.18 3.71
N HIS A 129 5.89 -9.28 4.34
CA HIS A 129 6.50 -8.20 5.11
C HIS A 129 7.19 -7.12 4.26
N SER A 130 7.10 -7.22 2.95
CA SER A 130 7.52 -6.20 1.98
C SER A 130 6.86 -6.52 0.64
N PHE A 131 6.68 -5.52 -0.22
CA PHE A 131 6.37 -5.76 -1.62
C PHE A 131 7.63 -5.55 -2.49
N ARG A 132 7.58 -6.07 -3.71
CA ARG A 132 8.54 -5.85 -4.77
C ARG A 132 7.82 -5.20 -5.95
N VAL A 133 8.59 -4.57 -6.80
CA VAL A 133 8.10 -4.03 -8.07
C VAL A 133 8.95 -4.61 -9.19
N ALA A 134 8.32 -5.03 -10.26
CA ALA A 134 8.97 -5.54 -11.46
C ALA A 134 7.95 -5.62 -12.59
N ASP A 135 8.42 -5.56 -13.81
CA ASP A 135 7.65 -5.92 -15.00
C ASP A 135 7.45 -7.46 -15.02
N LEU A 136 6.27 -7.91 -14.62
CA LEU A 136 5.98 -9.34 -14.42
C LEU A 136 5.31 -9.99 -15.64
N ASP A 137 4.80 -9.19 -16.56
CA ASP A 137 4.10 -9.65 -17.76
C ASP A 137 4.71 -9.17 -19.08
N ASP A 138 5.89 -8.52 -19.01
CA ASP A 138 6.68 -7.99 -20.13
C ASP A 138 5.95 -6.88 -20.93
N ASP A 139 5.12 -6.06 -20.27
CA ASP A 139 4.44 -4.92 -20.89
C ASP A 139 5.25 -3.62 -20.84
N GLY A 140 6.36 -3.63 -20.10
CA GLY A 140 7.29 -2.50 -19.93
C GLY A 140 6.93 -1.57 -18.79
N LYS A 141 6.05 -1.97 -17.89
CA LYS A 141 5.67 -1.25 -16.67
C LYS A 141 5.92 -2.12 -15.45
N ASP A 142 5.91 -1.49 -14.27
CA ASP A 142 6.07 -2.23 -13.02
C ASP A 142 4.72 -2.68 -12.46
N GLU A 143 4.63 -3.95 -12.06
CA GLU A 143 3.59 -4.51 -11.21
C GLU A 143 4.03 -4.53 -9.76
N ILE A 144 3.06 -4.70 -8.87
CA ILE A 144 3.27 -4.79 -7.43
C ILE A 144 3.16 -6.25 -6.98
N LEU A 145 4.31 -6.91 -6.82
CA LEU A 145 4.37 -8.26 -6.24
C LEU A 145 4.32 -8.15 -4.71
N TYR A 146 3.22 -8.58 -4.11
CA TYR A 146 3.02 -8.49 -2.67
C TYR A 146 2.74 -9.87 -2.05
N GLY A 147 3.83 -10.57 -1.71
CA GLY A 147 3.77 -11.93 -1.20
C GLY A 147 3.34 -12.95 -2.26
N SER A 148 2.18 -13.56 -2.08
CA SER A 148 1.63 -14.59 -2.96
C SER A 148 0.60 -14.04 -3.97
N ALA A 149 0.65 -12.73 -4.26
CA ALA A 149 -0.25 -12.04 -5.17
C ALA A 149 0.47 -10.91 -5.92
N ALA A 150 -0.02 -10.56 -7.09
CA ALA A 150 0.43 -9.43 -7.87
C ALA A 150 -0.73 -8.56 -8.32
N ILE A 151 -0.51 -7.25 -8.26
CA ILE A 151 -1.42 -6.20 -8.71
C ILE A 151 -0.79 -5.58 -9.96
N ASP A 152 -1.56 -5.41 -10.99
CA ASP A 152 -1.17 -4.83 -12.26
C ASP A 152 -0.89 -3.32 -12.16
N ASP A 153 -0.22 -2.74 -13.14
CA ASP A 153 0.16 -1.31 -13.20
C ASP A 153 -1.06 -0.38 -13.10
N ASP A 154 -2.21 -0.82 -13.58
CA ASP A 154 -3.47 -0.09 -13.54
C ASP A 154 -4.28 -0.28 -12.25
N GLY A 155 -3.79 -1.13 -11.34
CA GLY A 155 -4.44 -1.46 -10.07
C GLY A 155 -5.43 -2.61 -10.14
N SER A 156 -5.51 -3.31 -11.26
CA SER A 156 -6.33 -4.53 -11.39
C SER A 156 -5.62 -5.77 -10.82
N GLU A 157 -6.37 -6.88 -10.70
CA GLU A 157 -5.81 -8.18 -10.31
C GLU A 157 -4.96 -8.75 -11.43
N LEU A 158 -3.64 -8.90 -11.25
CA LEU A 158 -2.83 -9.66 -12.19
C LEU A 158 -2.95 -11.17 -11.88
N TRP A 159 -2.57 -11.58 -10.68
CA TRP A 159 -2.76 -12.96 -10.21
C TRP A 159 -2.71 -13.08 -8.68
N CYS A 160 -3.26 -14.20 -8.19
CA CYS A 160 -3.25 -14.56 -6.78
C CYS A 160 -3.16 -16.07 -6.64
N THR A 161 -2.16 -16.58 -5.91
CA THR A 161 -1.96 -18.03 -5.75
C THR A 161 -2.94 -18.69 -4.80
N GLY A 162 -3.44 -17.95 -3.79
CA GLY A 162 -4.27 -18.50 -2.72
C GLY A 162 -3.48 -19.29 -1.66
N ASN A 163 -2.14 -19.20 -1.66
CA ASN A 163 -1.28 -20.01 -0.76
C ASN A 163 -1.05 -19.37 0.63
N GLY A 164 -1.62 -18.18 0.87
CA GLY A 164 -1.48 -17.48 2.14
C GLY A 164 -0.25 -16.59 2.22
N HIS A 165 -0.02 -16.07 3.42
CA HIS A 165 1.05 -15.14 3.73
C HIS A 165 2.43 -15.74 3.50
N GLY A 166 3.31 -14.94 2.88
CA GLY A 166 4.74 -15.24 2.76
C GLY A 166 5.56 -14.26 3.59
N ASP A 167 6.71 -14.69 4.14
CA ASP A 167 7.58 -13.79 4.91
C ASP A 167 8.33 -12.81 4.01
N CYS A 168 8.68 -13.24 2.80
CA CYS A 168 9.27 -12.37 1.77
C CYS A 168 8.85 -12.80 0.36
N SER A 169 8.93 -11.86 -0.57
CA SER A 169 8.82 -12.10 -2.00
C SER A 169 10.24 -12.12 -2.60
N CYS A 170 10.58 -13.19 -3.32
CA CYS A 170 11.87 -13.36 -4.00
C CYS A 170 11.65 -13.52 -5.48
#